data_2adc8eee05a88b61458cef8d3ec786f8
#
_entry.id   2adc8eee05a88b61458cef8d3ec786f8
#
_cell.length_a   1.000
_cell.length_b   1.000
_cell.length_c   1.000
_cell.angle_alpha   90.00
_cell.angle_beta   90.00
_cell.angle_gamma   90.00
#
_symmetry.space_group_name_H-M   'P 1'
#
loop_
_entity.id
_entity.type
_entity.pdbx_description
1 polymer ?
#
loop_
_entity_poly.entity_id
_entity_poly.type
_entity_poly.pdbx_seq_one_letter_code
_entity_poly.pdbx_strand_id
1 'polypeptide(L)'
;MSYTKDEAKPKTVKSRTKKHFPFFQLPSELRLRIYEMLLLSPDRVLNLDPTNHRVVLPRMSCFLVSRRMHAEAHRIFYGEHVVGMFPEPGRFFDKKPLLMRLGQRNRGAITTLELRLGPGWTKPARYQNTEKSLGLQDCVSLRLLKILVQTDPSDDIFHGFRGKGNDKNTYNLYCVKLLSGIFEQVPSLKVVELDAWTGVDKGSPLVFALANETQKAGKKLVWGPLRGWNEKEDCGRLGLESALAGMRL
;
A
#
# COMPACT_ATOMS: atom_id res chain seq x y z
N MET A 1 72.89 -40.29 -25.24
CA MET A 1 71.48 -40.41 -24.97
C MET A 1 70.93 -39.02 -24.67
N SER A 2 70.35 -38.40 -25.69
CA SER A 2 69.81 -37.05 -25.62
C SER A 2 68.28 -37.16 -25.46
N TYR A 3 67.75 -36.68 -24.34
CA TYR A 3 66.34 -36.60 -24.10
C TYR A 3 65.81 -35.28 -24.71
N THR A 4 64.97 -35.37 -25.73
CA THR A 4 64.19 -34.27 -26.25
C THR A 4 62.94 -34.10 -25.37
N LYS A 5 62.86 -32.92 -24.73
CA LYS A 5 61.62 -32.47 -24.04
C LYS A 5 60.62 -31.99 -25.07
N ASP A 6 59.52 -32.73 -25.22
CA ASP A 6 58.34 -32.22 -25.93
C ASP A 6 57.64 -31.18 -25.06
N GLU A 7 57.78 -29.91 -25.47
CA GLU A 7 57.02 -28.81 -24.88
C GLU A 7 55.58 -28.82 -25.42
N ALA A 8 54.64 -29.26 -24.59
CA ALA A 8 53.23 -29.19 -24.88
C ALA A 8 52.75 -27.71 -24.87
N LYS A 9 52.35 -27.19 -26.04
CA LYS A 9 51.75 -25.86 -26.20
C LYS A 9 50.50 -25.74 -25.37
N PRO A 10 50.31 -24.63 -24.58
CA PRO A 10 49.12 -24.42 -23.79
C PRO A 10 47.89 -24.23 -24.71
N LYS A 11 46.88 -25.07 -24.50
CA LYS A 11 45.56 -24.96 -25.17
C LYS A 11 44.88 -23.66 -24.71
N THR A 12 44.85 -22.67 -25.61
CA THR A 12 44.08 -21.43 -25.40
C THR A 12 42.61 -21.79 -25.26
N VAL A 13 42.08 -21.69 -24.02
CA VAL A 13 40.66 -21.82 -23.72
C VAL A 13 39.99 -20.58 -24.31
N LYS A 14 39.33 -20.73 -25.45
CA LYS A 14 38.48 -19.67 -26.03
C LYS A 14 37.39 -19.36 -25.00
N SER A 15 37.50 -18.21 -24.35
CA SER A 15 36.42 -17.70 -23.47
C SER A 15 35.15 -17.57 -24.32
N ARG A 16 34.15 -18.39 -24.02
CA ARG A 16 32.81 -18.22 -24.60
C ARG A 16 32.31 -16.87 -24.13
N THR A 17 32.37 -15.86 -24.99
CA THR A 17 31.69 -14.57 -24.74
C THR A 17 30.21 -14.88 -24.53
N LYS A 18 29.75 -14.78 -23.29
CA LYS A 18 28.33 -14.92 -22.96
C LYS A 18 27.61 -13.83 -23.75
N LYS A 19 26.86 -14.21 -24.78
CA LYS A 19 25.98 -13.28 -25.49
C LYS A 19 24.96 -12.74 -24.49
N HIS A 20 25.02 -11.46 -24.22
CA HIS A 20 24.04 -10.83 -23.32
C HIS A 20 22.68 -10.86 -24.01
N PHE A 21 21.66 -11.21 -23.23
CA PHE A 21 20.27 -11.20 -23.69
C PHE A 21 19.84 -9.74 -23.98
N PRO A 22 19.33 -9.44 -25.19
CA PRO A 22 18.97 -8.08 -25.58
C PRO A 22 17.61 -7.64 -25.02
N PHE A 23 17.55 -7.44 -23.71
CA PHE A 23 16.33 -7.14 -22.97
C PHE A 23 15.48 -6.00 -23.56
N PHE A 24 16.12 -4.94 -24.04
CA PHE A 24 15.42 -3.78 -24.61
C PHE A 24 14.91 -3.98 -26.04
N GLN A 25 15.21 -5.11 -26.68
CA GLN A 25 14.58 -5.52 -27.94
C GLN A 25 13.24 -6.21 -27.73
N LEU A 26 12.91 -6.63 -26.51
CA LEU A 26 11.58 -7.12 -26.20
C LEU A 26 10.53 -6.01 -26.37
N PRO A 27 9.31 -6.36 -26.81
CA PRO A 27 8.15 -5.49 -26.73
C PRO A 27 7.95 -4.91 -25.32
N SER A 28 7.39 -3.69 -25.23
CA SER A 28 7.16 -2.99 -23.96
C SER A 28 6.33 -3.83 -22.97
N GLU A 29 5.32 -4.52 -23.47
CA GLU A 29 4.39 -5.35 -22.69
C GLU A 29 5.15 -6.48 -21.96
N LEU A 30 6.05 -7.16 -22.65
CA LEU A 30 6.84 -8.22 -22.05
C LEU A 30 7.84 -7.68 -21.02
N ARG A 31 8.47 -6.52 -21.28
CA ARG A 31 9.34 -5.88 -20.31
C ARG A 31 8.57 -5.47 -19.04
N LEU A 32 7.39 -4.87 -19.19
CA LEU A 32 6.52 -4.49 -18.06
C LEU A 32 6.16 -5.72 -17.24
N ARG A 33 5.78 -6.82 -17.88
CA ARG A 33 5.47 -8.08 -17.19
C ARG A 33 6.66 -8.63 -16.41
N ILE A 34 7.86 -8.54 -16.97
CA ILE A 34 9.10 -8.94 -16.28
C ILE A 34 9.35 -8.02 -15.07
N TYR A 35 9.15 -6.71 -15.20
CA TYR A 35 9.28 -5.79 -14.07
C TYR A 35 8.26 -6.07 -12.97
N GLU A 36 7.02 -6.37 -13.30
CA GLU A 36 6.01 -6.78 -12.32
C GLU A 36 6.48 -8.00 -11.51
N MET A 37 6.94 -9.05 -12.17
CA MET A 37 7.44 -10.27 -11.50
C MET A 37 8.70 -10.02 -10.68
N LEU A 38 9.57 -9.12 -11.14
CA LEU A 38 10.83 -8.83 -10.48
C LEU A 38 10.67 -7.90 -9.27
N LEU A 39 9.85 -6.85 -9.41
CA LEU A 39 9.78 -5.73 -8.48
C LEU A 39 8.71 -5.90 -7.42
N LEU A 40 7.56 -6.48 -7.77
CA LEU A 40 6.45 -6.51 -6.85
C LEU A 40 6.68 -7.57 -5.76
N SER A 41 6.47 -7.17 -4.51
CA SER A 41 6.40 -8.10 -3.38
C SER A 41 5.08 -8.89 -3.43
N PRO A 42 5.00 -10.10 -2.84
CA PRO A 42 3.75 -10.87 -2.78
C PRO A 42 2.59 -10.06 -2.20
N ASP A 43 2.85 -9.33 -1.13
CA ASP A 43 1.84 -8.50 -0.43
C ASP A 43 1.59 -7.16 -1.11
N ARG A 44 2.40 -6.80 -2.12
CA ARG A 44 2.37 -5.50 -2.82
C ARG A 44 2.39 -4.28 -1.89
N VAL A 45 2.85 -4.42 -0.65
CA VAL A 45 2.89 -3.35 0.34
C VAL A 45 4.30 -2.80 0.49
N LEU A 46 4.42 -1.47 0.48
CA LEU A 46 5.64 -0.74 0.83
C LEU A 46 5.42 -0.01 2.16
N ASN A 47 6.19 -0.40 3.16
CA ASN A 47 6.20 0.23 4.46
C ASN A 47 7.62 0.28 5.06
N LEU A 48 7.75 0.76 6.29
CA LEU A 48 9.05 0.83 6.99
C LEU A 48 9.35 -0.41 7.83
N ASP A 49 8.57 -1.48 7.70
CA ASP A 49 8.82 -2.73 8.42
C ASP A 49 10.13 -3.38 7.96
N PRO A 50 10.99 -3.87 8.90
CA PRO A 50 12.25 -4.54 8.54
C PRO A 50 12.07 -5.76 7.65
N THR A 51 10.98 -6.50 7.82
CA THR A 51 10.65 -7.67 6.99
C THR A 51 10.38 -7.25 5.55
N ASN A 52 9.56 -6.20 5.38
CA ASN A 52 9.27 -5.61 4.07
C ASN A 52 10.55 -5.09 3.39
N HIS A 53 11.42 -4.38 4.11
CA HIS A 53 12.70 -3.92 3.60
C HIS A 53 13.59 -5.05 3.08
N ARG A 54 13.69 -6.18 3.80
CA ARG A 54 14.51 -7.34 3.37
C ARG A 54 14.03 -7.93 2.03
N VAL A 55 12.72 -7.88 1.79
CA VAL A 55 12.12 -8.38 0.55
C VAL A 55 12.27 -7.39 -0.59
N VAL A 56 12.08 -6.10 -0.33
CA VAL A 56 12.02 -5.05 -1.36
C VAL A 56 13.40 -4.57 -1.82
N LEU A 57 14.35 -4.38 -0.88
CA LEU A 57 15.67 -3.79 -1.21
C LEU A 57 16.46 -4.54 -2.29
N PRO A 58 16.57 -5.89 -2.29
CA PRO A 58 17.29 -6.61 -3.33
C PRO A 58 16.70 -6.38 -4.72
N ARG A 59 15.37 -6.21 -4.81
CA ARG A 59 14.63 -5.99 -6.06
C ARG A 59 14.91 -4.62 -6.67
N MET A 60 15.27 -3.63 -5.85
CA MET A 60 15.59 -2.28 -6.31
C MET A 60 16.90 -2.17 -7.10
N SER A 61 17.73 -3.22 -7.13
CA SER A 61 18.97 -3.24 -7.91
C SER A 61 18.75 -2.96 -9.40
N CYS A 62 17.59 -3.32 -9.96
CA CYS A 62 17.26 -3.04 -11.36
C CYS A 62 17.21 -1.53 -11.68
N PHE A 63 16.95 -0.66 -10.69
CA PHE A 63 16.97 0.79 -10.88
C PHE A 63 18.36 1.34 -11.21
N LEU A 64 19.40 0.59 -10.90
CA LEU A 64 20.80 0.99 -11.11
C LEU A 64 21.38 0.52 -12.44
N VAL A 65 20.65 -0.29 -13.21
CA VAL A 65 21.17 -0.90 -14.47
C VAL A 65 21.28 0.10 -15.60
N SER A 66 20.23 0.89 -15.85
CA SER A 66 20.22 1.93 -16.88
C SER A 66 19.13 2.96 -16.65
N ARG A 67 19.26 4.15 -17.26
CA ARG A 67 18.24 5.22 -17.17
C ARG A 67 16.88 4.77 -17.72
N ARG A 68 16.87 3.99 -18.81
CA ARG A 68 15.63 3.46 -19.40
C ARG A 68 14.97 2.45 -18.47
N MET A 69 15.75 1.51 -17.94
CA MET A 69 15.24 0.53 -16.97
C MET A 69 14.69 1.22 -15.71
N HIS A 70 15.41 2.22 -15.20
CA HIS A 70 14.94 3.04 -14.09
C HIS A 70 13.57 3.68 -14.38
N ALA A 71 13.40 4.28 -15.56
CA ALA A 71 12.16 4.98 -15.91
C ALA A 71 10.97 4.00 -16.05
N GLU A 72 11.17 2.84 -16.69
CA GLU A 72 10.14 1.81 -16.85
C GLU A 72 9.81 1.15 -15.49
N ALA A 73 10.83 0.74 -14.73
CA ALA A 73 10.70 0.10 -13.43
C ALA A 73 10.05 1.01 -12.37
N HIS A 74 10.35 2.30 -12.39
CA HIS A 74 9.80 3.30 -11.47
C HIS A 74 8.26 3.34 -11.51
N ARG A 75 7.67 3.34 -12.70
CA ARG A 75 6.21 3.38 -12.87
C ARG A 75 5.53 2.15 -12.28
N ILE A 76 6.12 0.96 -12.51
CA ILE A 76 5.59 -0.30 -11.97
C ILE A 76 5.76 -0.33 -10.45
N PHE A 77 6.95 0.02 -9.96
CA PHE A 77 7.26 -0.07 -8.54
C PHE A 77 6.36 0.82 -7.68
N TYR A 78 6.23 2.10 -8.01
CA TYR A 78 5.40 3.02 -7.21
C TYR A 78 3.93 3.00 -7.60
N GLY A 79 3.59 2.60 -8.82
CA GLY A 79 2.21 2.55 -9.31
C GLY A 79 1.44 1.31 -8.88
N GLU A 80 2.12 0.17 -8.71
CA GLU A 80 1.47 -1.11 -8.41
C GLU A 80 1.60 -1.53 -6.94
N HIS A 81 2.47 -0.87 -6.17
CA HIS A 81 2.53 -1.10 -4.73
C HIS A 81 1.53 -0.23 -3.97
N VAL A 82 1.02 -0.78 -2.88
CA VAL A 82 0.29 -0.06 -1.85
C VAL A 82 1.30 0.54 -0.88
N VAL A 83 1.33 1.86 -0.74
CA VAL A 83 2.27 2.54 0.15
C VAL A 83 1.62 2.78 1.51
N GLY A 84 2.22 2.25 2.57
CA GLY A 84 1.80 2.52 3.94
C GLY A 84 2.01 3.99 4.29
N MET A 85 0.93 4.69 4.64
CA MET A 85 0.95 6.13 4.91
C MET A 85 1.75 6.46 6.16
N PHE A 86 1.53 5.72 7.24
CA PHE A 86 2.21 5.87 8.51
C PHE A 86 2.88 4.57 8.95
N PRO A 87 4.02 4.65 9.66
CA PRO A 87 4.62 3.48 10.27
C PRO A 87 3.70 2.91 11.35
N GLU A 88 3.73 1.59 11.50
CA GLU A 88 3.00 0.92 12.57
C GLU A 88 3.52 1.32 13.96
N PRO A 89 2.66 1.32 15.01
CA PRO A 89 3.06 1.52 16.40
C PRO A 89 4.11 0.50 16.86
N GLY A 90 4.77 0.79 17.96
CA GLY A 90 5.81 -0.04 18.53
C GLY A 90 7.21 0.49 18.24
N ARG A 91 8.19 -0.38 17.86
CA ARG A 91 9.58 0.06 17.61
C ARG A 91 9.74 1.10 16.48
N PHE A 92 8.70 1.33 15.69
CA PHE A 92 8.66 2.32 14.61
C PHE A 92 7.86 3.57 14.93
N PHE A 93 7.37 3.69 16.16
CA PHE A 93 6.47 4.76 16.59
C PHE A 93 7.01 6.18 16.28
N ASP A 94 8.31 6.39 16.48
CA ASP A 94 8.96 7.69 16.25
C ASP A 94 9.56 7.83 14.83
N LYS A 95 9.42 6.83 13.98
CA LYS A 95 9.98 6.92 12.62
C LYS A 95 9.12 7.83 11.74
N LYS A 96 9.80 8.70 11.00
CA LYS A 96 9.14 9.49 9.95
C LYS A 96 8.48 8.55 8.93
N PRO A 97 7.24 8.84 8.52
CA PRO A 97 6.53 8.08 7.47
C PRO A 97 7.38 7.87 6.22
N LEU A 98 7.15 6.74 5.53
CA LEU A 98 7.82 6.47 4.26
C LEU A 98 7.55 7.58 3.24
N LEU A 99 6.31 8.07 3.19
CA LEU A 99 5.90 9.14 2.28
C LEU A 99 6.75 10.40 2.44
N MET A 100 7.08 10.81 3.68
CA MET A 100 7.94 11.98 3.96
C MET A 100 9.39 11.79 3.49
N ARG A 101 9.84 10.53 3.31
CA ARG A 101 11.21 10.21 2.87
C ARG A 101 11.34 10.10 1.37
N LEU A 102 10.22 9.91 0.67
CA LEU A 102 10.20 9.83 -0.79
C LEU A 102 10.34 11.22 -1.41
N GLY A 103 11.11 11.31 -2.51
CA GLY A 103 11.14 12.53 -3.31
C GLY A 103 9.81 12.78 -4.03
N GLN A 104 9.56 14.02 -4.44
CA GLN A 104 8.33 14.45 -5.11
C GLN A 104 7.97 13.58 -6.32
N ARG A 105 8.95 13.25 -7.17
CA ARG A 105 8.72 12.35 -8.33
C ARG A 105 8.18 10.98 -7.94
N ASN A 106 8.68 10.41 -6.83
CA ASN A 106 8.25 9.10 -6.35
C ASN A 106 6.83 9.18 -5.78
N ARG A 107 6.54 10.23 -4.99
CA ARG A 107 5.19 10.50 -4.48
C ARG A 107 4.19 10.67 -5.62
N GLY A 108 4.57 11.38 -6.68
CA GLY A 108 3.71 11.60 -7.85
C GLY A 108 3.33 10.35 -8.63
N ALA A 109 4.09 9.26 -8.49
CA ALA A 109 3.81 7.98 -9.14
C ALA A 109 2.92 7.03 -8.31
N ILE A 110 2.68 7.31 -7.02
CA ILE A 110 1.87 6.48 -6.13
C ILE A 110 0.41 6.53 -6.55
N THR A 111 -0.20 5.36 -6.72
CA THR A 111 -1.63 5.23 -7.08
C THR A 111 -2.49 4.79 -5.90
N THR A 112 -1.91 4.08 -4.93
CA THR A 112 -2.61 3.52 -3.78
C THR A 112 -1.87 3.80 -2.48
N LEU A 113 -2.58 4.38 -1.50
CA LEU A 113 -2.11 4.51 -0.12
C LEU A 113 -2.91 3.59 0.80
N GLU A 114 -2.27 3.13 1.88
CA GLU A 114 -2.92 2.40 2.96
C GLU A 114 -2.80 3.19 4.27
N LEU A 115 -3.93 3.39 4.90
CA LEU A 115 -4.08 4.00 6.22
C LEU A 115 -4.57 2.95 7.22
N ARG A 116 -3.74 2.63 8.21
CA ARG A 116 -4.12 1.71 9.30
C ARG A 116 -4.55 2.50 10.51
N LEU A 117 -5.74 2.22 11.02
CA LEU A 117 -6.37 2.88 12.17
C LEU A 117 -6.59 1.89 13.30
N GLY A 118 -6.55 2.40 14.54
CA GLY A 118 -6.71 1.60 15.74
C GLY A 118 -5.42 1.48 16.56
N PRO A 119 -4.29 0.98 16.04
CA PRO A 119 -3.06 0.90 16.80
C PRO A 119 -2.60 2.28 17.31
N GLY A 120 -2.23 2.34 18.61
CA GLY A 120 -1.78 3.59 19.21
C GLY A 120 -2.85 4.63 19.49
N TRP A 121 -4.14 4.24 19.49
CA TRP A 121 -5.29 5.14 19.72
C TRP A 121 -5.25 5.89 21.07
N THR A 122 -4.58 5.34 22.09
CA THR A 122 -4.41 6.03 23.39
C THR A 122 -3.41 7.17 23.32
N LYS A 123 -2.46 7.11 22.38
CA LYS A 123 -1.42 8.11 22.17
C LYS A 123 -1.00 8.10 20.71
N PRO A 124 -1.70 8.85 19.83
CA PRO A 124 -1.36 8.91 18.40
C PRO A 124 0.10 9.27 18.19
N ALA A 125 0.73 8.62 17.20
CA ALA A 125 2.12 8.87 16.89
C ALA A 125 2.34 10.33 16.43
N ARG A 126 3.50 10.90 16.77
CA ARG A 126 3.88 12.30 16.47
C ARG A 126 3.67 12.69 14.99
N TYR A 127 3.83 11.74 14.08
CA TYR A 127 3.74 11.96 12.63
C TYR A 127 2.41 11.50 12.02
N GLN A 128 1.43 11.07 12.82
CA GLN A 128 0.10 10.69 12.35
C GLN A 128 -0.78 11.93 12.15
N ASN A 129 -0.41 12.77 11.21
CA ASN A 129 -1.16 13.95 10.82
C ASN A 129 -1.00 14.22 9.32
N THR A 130 -1.79 15.14 8.80
CA THR A 130 -1.78 15.54 7.39
C THR A 130 -1.01 16.85 7.18
N GLU A 131 0.07 17.08 7.92
CA GLU A 131 0.91 18.25 7.70
C GLU A 131 1.49 18.26 6.28
N LYS A 132 1.77 19.47 5.77
CA LYS A 132 2.37 19.66 4.42
C LYS A 132 3.69 18.91 4.25
N SER A 133 4.43 18.70 5.33
CA SER A 133 5.68 17.93 5.35
C SER A 133 5.51 16.48 4.93
N LEU A 134 4.29 15.91 5.04
CA LEU A 134 3.96 14.57 4.58
C LEU A 134 4.01 14.48 3.04
N GLY A 135 3.73 15.57 2.32
CA GLY A 135 3.83 15.65 0.87
C GLY A 135 2.68 14.98 0.13
N LEU A 136 1.49 14.91 0.73
CA LEU A 136 0.28 14.36 0.10
C LEU A 136 -0.09 15.12 -1.17
N GLN A 137 0.13 16.42 -1.22
CA GLN A 137 -0.12 17.27 -2.38
C GLN A 137 0.67 16.85 -3.63
N ASP A 138 1.80 16.16 -3.44
CA ASP A 138 2.59 15.65 -4.56
C ASP A 138 2.04 14.33 -5.13
N CYS A 139 1.09 13.68 -4.44
CA CYS A 139 0.52 12.39 -4.84
C CYS A 139 -0.55 12.56 -5.94
N VAL A 140 -0.17 13.17 -7.05
CA VAL A 140 -1.09 13.53 -8.16
C VAL A 140 -1.72 12.34 -8.87
N SER A 141 -1.08 11.17 -8.80
CA SER A 141 -1.58 9.92 -9.41
C SER A 141 -2.44 9.10 -8.47
N LEU A 142 -2.61 9.51 -7.20
CA LEU A 142 -3.34 8.74 -6.20
C LEU A 142 -4.82 8.63 -6.56
N ARG A 143 -5.35 7.40 -6.61
CA ARG A 143 -6.73 7.08 -6.98
C ARG A 143 -7.47 6.31 -5.89
N LEU A 144 -6.75 5.51 -5.12
CA LEU A 144 -7.30 4.59 -4.12
C LEU A 144 -6.66 4.84 -2.75
N LEU A 145 -7.50 5.05 -1.75
CA LEU A 145 -7.11 5.02 -0.33
C LEU A 145 -7.72 3.76 0.30
N LYS A 146 -6.87 2.87 0.79
CA LYS A 146 -7.29 1.73 1.60
C LYS A 146 -7.23 2.11 3.06
N ILE A 147 -8.32 1.93 3.78
CA ILE A 147 -8.41 2.17 5.22
C ILE A 147 -8.66 0.84 5.90
N LEU A 148 -7.72 0.41 6.73
CA LEU A 148 -7.83 -0.79 7.53
C LEU A 148 -8.04 -0.42 9.01
N VAL A 149 -9.22 -0.69 9.53
CA VAL A 149 -9.56 -0.49 10.94
C VAL A 149 -9.20 -1.77 11.72
N GLN A 150 -8.14 -1.70 12.51
CA GLN A 150 -7.67 -2.84 13.30
C GLN A 150 -8.40 -2.93 14.66
N THR A 151 -8.78 -1.79 15.23
CA THR A 151 -9.46 -1.70 16.52
C THR A 151 -10.33 -0.46 16.52
N ASP A 152 -11.55 -0.57 17.04
CA ASP A 152 -12.40 0.59 17.32
C ASP A 152 -12.38 0.90 18.81
N PRO A 153 -11.67 1.96 19.25
CA PRO A 153 -11.60 2.33 20.66
C PRO A 153 -12.91 2.90 21.24
N SER A 154 -13.90 3.16 20.41
CA SER A 154 -15.23 3.59 20.88
C SER A 154 -16.04 2.44 21.45
N ASP A 155 -15.65 1.19 21.21
CA ASP A 155 -16.26 0.00 21.80
C ASP A 155 -16.14 0.03 23.35
N ASP A 156 -17.19 -0.41 24.03
CA ASP A 156 -17.27 -0.38 25.50
C ASP A 156 -16.22 -1.27 26.19
N ILE A 157 -15.70 -2.27 25.50
CA ILE A 157 -14.57 -3.10 25.95
C ILE A 157 -13.35 -2.23 26.32
N PHE A 158 -13.15 -1.11 25.64
CA PHE A 158 -12.01 -0.21 25.86
C PHE A 158 -12.26 0.90 26.88
N HIS A 159 -13.40 0.92 27.57
CA HIS A 159 -13.78 1.99 28.51
C HIS A 159 -12.70 2.24 29.57
N GLY A 160 -12.13 1.19 30.17
CA GLY A 160 -11.10 1.31 31.21
C GLY A 160 -9.69 1.66 30.70
N PHE A 161 -9.47 1.60 29.38
CA PHE A 161 -8.17 1.85 28.74
C PHE A 161 -8.07 3.22 28.09
N ARG A 162 -9.16 3.99 28.03
CA ARG A 162 -9.15 5.36 27.52
C ARG A 162 -8.41 6.26 28.50
N GLY A 163 -7.39 6.97 28.01
CA GLY A 163 -6.60 7.88 28.84
C GLY A 163 -7.47 8.96 29.52
N LYS A 164 -6.98 9.53 30.64
CA LYS A 164 -7.67 10.60 31.35
C LYS A 164 -8.00 11.76 30.38
N GLY A 165 -9.29 12.13 30.29
CA GLY A 165 -9.77 13.19 29.39
C GLY A 165 -10.13 12.75 27.98
N ASN A 166 -9.96 11.48 27.62
CA ASN A 166 -10.43 10.96 26.33
C ASN A 166 -11.84 10.39 26.44
N ASP A 167 -12.77 11.04 25.75
CA ASP A 167 -14.14 10.57 25.59
C ASP A 167 -14.21 9.44 24.53
N LYS A 168 -15.31 8.70 24.53
CA LYS A 168 -15.65 7.63 23.58
C LYS A 168 -15.46 8.06 22.11
N ASN A 169 -15.71 9.32 21.80
CA ASN A 169 -15.68 9.89 20.46
C ASN A 169 -14.34 10.54 20.09
N THR A 170 -13.40 10.71 21.01
CA THR A 170 -12.16 11.46 20.77
C THR A 170 -11.35 10.88 19.60
N TYR A 171 -11.24 9.56 19.56
CA TYR A 171 -10.50 8.88 18.48
C TYR A 171 -11.23 8.96 17.14
N ASN A 172 -12.55 8.85 17.14
CA ASN A 172 -13.37 8.97 15.92
C ASN A 172 -13.23 10.36 15.31
N LEU A 173 -13.30 11.42 16.12
CA LEU A 173 -13.08 12.80 15.66
C LEU A 173 -11.68 13.00 15.09
N TYR A 174 -10.67 12.42 15.73
CA TYR A 174 -9.31 12.44 15.21
C TYR A 174 -9.20 11.75 13.83
N CYS A 175 -9.78 10.55 13.68
CA CYS A 175 -9.76 9.81 12.42
C CYS A 175 -10.52 10.53 11.30
N VAL A 176 -11.67 11.10 11.60
CA VAL A 176 -12.45 11.92 10.66
C VAL A 176 -11.64 13.13 10.21
N LYS A 177 -11.02 13.88 11.15
CA LYS A 177 -10.16 15.01 10.81
C LYS A 177 -8.95 14.62 9.94
N LEU A 178 -8.34 13.48 10.25
CA LEU A 178 -7.23 12.93 9.45
C LEU A 178 -7.70 12.63 8.02
N LEU A 179 -8.85 11.97 7.87
CA LEU A 179 -9.41 11.60 6.57
C LEU A 179 -9.81 12.85 5.75
N SER A 180 -10.47 13.81 6.38
CA SER A 180 -10.81 15.11 5.77
C SER A 180 -9.57 15.83 5.26
N GLY A 181 -8.50 15.91 6.06
CA GLY A 181 -7.23 16.51 5.65
C GLY A 181 -6.54 15.77 4.47
N ILE A 182 -6.74 14.44 4.35
CA ILE A 182 -6.28 13.70 3.16
C ILE A 182 -7.09 14.12 1.94
N PHE A 183 -8.41 14.21 2.04
CA PHE A 183 -9.29 14.61 0.93
C PHE A 183 -8.99 16.01 0.42
N GLU A 184 -8.71 16.95 1.32
CA GLU A 184 -8.35 18.32 0.98
C GLU A 184 -7.02 18.39 0.20
N GLN A 185 -6.02 17.59 0.61
CA GLN A 185 -4.70 17.62 -0.01
C GLN A 185 -4.59 16.78 -1.29
N VAL A 186 -5.50 15.81 -1.50
CA VAL A 186 -5.44 14.87 -2.62
C VAL A 186 -6.74 14.88 -3.42
N PRO A 187 -6.99 15.90 -4.24
CA PRO A 187 -8.21 15.98 -5.05
C PRO A 187 -8.33 14.85 -6.08
N SER A 188 -7.20 14.25 -6.49
CA SER A 188 -7.15 13.14 -7.43
C SER A 188 -7.73 11.82 -6.88
N LEU A 189 -7.90 11.69 -5.56
CA LEU A 189 -8.46 10.52 -4.91
C LEU A 189 -9.92 10.32 -5.29
N LYS A 190 -10.27 9.12 -5.77
CA LYS A 190 -11.62 8.78 -6.25
C LYS A 190 -12.33 7.75 -5.39
N VAL A 191 -11.58 6.78 -4.90
CA VAL A 191 -12.12 5.59 -4.24
C VAL A 191 -11.49 5.44 -2.86
N VAL A 192 -12.32 5.13 -1.87
CA VAL A 192 -11.91 4.73 -0.53
C VAL A 192 -12.37 3.29 -0.32
N GLU A 193 -11.44 2.38 -0.10
CA GLU A 193 -11.71 1.01 0.32
C GLU A 193 -11.62 0.95 1.84
N LEU A 194 -12.74 0.60 2.48
CA LEU A 194 -12.83 0.48 3.93
C LEU A 194 -12.92 -0.99 4.33
N ASP A 195 -11.99 -1.44 5.13
CA ASP A 195 -11.90 -2.81 5.63
C ASP A 195 -11.56 -2.83 7.12
N ALA A 196 -11.71 -3.96 7.76
CA ALA A 196 -11.43 -4.08 9.18
C ALA A 196 -10.96 -5.48 9.58
N TRP A 197 -10.35 -5.57 10.78
CA TRP A 197 -10.08 -6.85 11.41
C TRP A 197 -11.35 -7.49 11.95
N THR A 198 -11.27 -8.80 12.23
CA THR A 198 -12.40 -9.63 12.65
C THR A 198 -13.12 -9.15 13.90
N GLY A 199 -12.44 -8.43 14.79
CA GLY A 199 -13.02 -7.87 16.01
C GLY A 199 -13.77 -6.55 15.83
N VAL A 200 -13.84 -6.00 14.61
CA VAL A 200 -14.52 -4.72 14.34
C VAL A 200 -15.79 -4.98 13.53
N ASP A 201 -16.91 -4.43 13.99
CA ASP A 201 -18.19 -4.55 13.30
C ASP A 201 -18.39 -3.45 12.26
N LYS A 202 -19.16 -3.77 11.19
CA LYS A 202 -19.51 -2.81 10.12
C LYS A 202 -20.30 -1.62 10.66
N GLY A 203 -21.11 -1.85 11.71
CA GLY A 203 -21.89 -0.83 12.38
C GLY A 203 -21.14 -0.09 13.50
N SER A 204 -19.85 -0.36 13.70
CA SER A 204 -19.09 0.31 14.77
C SER A 204 -19.01 1.83 14.54
N PRO A 205 -18.98 2.65 15.60
CA PRO A 205 -18.99 4.10 15.50
C PRO A 205 -17.87 4.67 14.63
N LEU A 206 -16.67 4.09 14.69
CA LEU A 206 -15.53 4.51 13.88
C LEU A 206 -15.77 4.22 12.39
N VAL A 207 -16.19 2.99 12.04
CA VAL A 207 -16.47 2.59 10.66
C VAL A 207 -17.57 3.45 10.06
N PHE A 208 -18.64 3.69 10.82
CA PHE A 208 -19.74 4.54 10.39
C PHE A 208 -19.28 5.99 10.16
N ALA A 209 -18.49 6.56 11.07
CA ALA A 209 -17.95 7.91 10.92
C ALA A 209 -17.07 8.08 9.67
N LEU A 210 -16.19 7.10 9.39
CA LEU A 210 -15.32 7.09 8.21
C LEU A 210 -16.13 6.94 6.91
N ALA A 211 -17.13 6.05 6.90
CA ALA A 211 -18.01 5.88 5.74
C ALA A 211 -18.79 7.16 5.42
N ASN A 212 -19.37 7.79 6.46
CA ASN A 212 -20.11 9.04 6.32
C ASN A 212 -19.21 10.19 5.81
N GLU A 213 -17.99 10.33 6.36
CA GLU A 213 -17.04 11.36 5.89
C GLU A 213 -16.63 11.13 4.44
N THR A 214 -16.43 9.87 4.03
CA THR A 214 -16.13 9.50 2.64
C THR A 214 -17.26 9.91 1.69
N GLN A 215 -18.52 9.66 2.08
CA GLN A 215 -19.70 10.02 1.31
C GLN A 215 -19.90 11.55 1.22
N LYS A 216 -19.71 12.28 2.34
CA LYS A 216 -19.74 13.73 2.37
C LYS A 216 -18.73 14.37 1.42
N ALA A 217 -17.53 13.78 1.33
CA ALA A 217 -16.50 14.22 0.39
C ALA A 217 -16.77 13.84 -1.06
N GLY A 218 -17.89 13.19 -1.37
CA GLY A 218 -18.26 12.75 -2.73
C GLY A 218 -17.35 11.67 -3.29
N LYS A 219 -16.65 10.90 -2.44
CA LYS A 219 -15.78 9.81 -2.86
C LYS A 219 -16.54 8.49 -2.92
N LYS A 220 -16.17 7.61 -3.85
CA LYS A 220 -16.77 6.27 -3.93
C LYS A 220 -16.27 5.41 -2.77
N LEU A 221 -17.19 4.95 -1.91
CA LEU A 221 -16.89 3.97 -0.87
C LEU A 221 -17.00 2.56 -1.44
N VAL A 222 -16.02 1.71 -1.14
CA VAL A 222 -15.99 0.28 -1.47
C VAL A 222 -15.64 -0.48 -0.19
N TRP A 223 -16.28 -1.61 0.04
CA TRP A 223 -15.95 -2.48 1.17
C TRP A 223 -14.83 -3.44 0.79
N GLY A 224 -13.85 -3.59 1.67
CA GLY A 224 -12.70 -4.45 1.44
C GLY A 224 -13.00 -5.93 1.69
N PRO A 225 -12.16 -6.83 1.13
CA PRO A 225 -12.38 -8.28 1.17
C PRO A 225 -11.96 -8.95 2.49
N LEU A 226 -11.07 -8.34 3.28
CA LEU A 226 -10.48 -8.98 4.46
C LEU A 226 -11.55 -9.35 5.51
N ARG A 227 -12.54 -8.47 5.71
CA ARG A 227 -13.68 -8.72 6.60
C ARG A 227 -14.85 -9.43 5.90
N GLY A 228 -14.80 -9.60 4.58
CA GLY A 228 -15.86 -10.19 3.78
C GLY A 228 -17.13 -9.34 3.70
N TRP A 229 -17.02 -8.03 3.91
CA TRP A 229 -18.17 -7.13 3.84
C TRP A 229 -18.67 -6.92 2.41
N ASN A 230 -17.80 -7.06 1.42
CA ASN A 230 -18.14 -7.03 -0.01
C ASN A 230 -19.06 -8.20 -0.42
N GLU A 231 -18.84 -9.41 0.12
CA GLU A 231 -19.61 -10.61 -0.24
C GLU A 231 -21.07 -10.55 0.24
N LYS A 232 -21.32 -9.88 1.39
CA LYS A 232 -22.68 -9.76 1.95
C LYS A 232 -23.59 -8.80 1.19
N GLU A 233 -23.04 -7.87 0.41
CA GLU A 233 -23.84 -6.99 -0.44
C GLU A 233 -24.36 -7.70 -1.69
N ASP A 234 -23.57 -8.60 -2.26
CA ASP A 234 -23.98 -9.42 -3.40
C ASP A 234 -25.06 -10.46 -3.01
N CYS A 235 -24.94 -11.09 -1.85
CA CYS A 235 -25.99 -11.99 -1.33
C CYS A 235 -27.32 -11.28 -1.05
N GLY A 236 -27.28 -10.04 -0.58
CA GLY A 236 -28.50 -9.23 -0.35
C GLY A 236 -29.23 -8.86 -1.64
N ARG A 237 -28.50 -8.55 -2.71
CA ARG A 237 -29.07 -8.26 -4.03
C ARG A 237 -29.67 -9.50 -4.69
N LEU A 238 -28.97 -10.62 -4.67
CA LEU A 238 -29.45 -11.89 -5.22
C LEU A 238 -30.69 -12.40 -4.48
N GLY A 239 -30.75 -12.23 -3.15
CA GLY A 239 -31.90 -12.60 -2.35
C GLY A 239 -33.14 -11.73 -2.62
N LEU A 240 -32.98 -10.44 -2.88
CA LEU A 240 -34.07 -9.51 -3.22
C LEU A 240 -34.59 -9.75 -4.63
N GLU A 241 -33.73 -9.99 -5.60
CA GLU A 241 -34.14 -10.31 -6.99
C GLU A 241 -34.86 -11.66 -7.09
N SER A 242 -34.39 -12.66 -6.34
CA SER A 242 -35.06 -13.98 -6.22
C SER A 242 -36.40 -13.87 -5.52
N ALA A 243 -36.53 -13.06 -4.48
CA ALA A 243 -37.81 -12.85 -3.79
C ALA A 243 -38.82 -12.08 -4.64
N LEU A 244 -38.37 -11.09 -5.43
CA LEU A 244 -39.22 -10.35 -6.34
C LEU A 244 -39.64 -11.17 -7.58
N ALA A 245 -38.80 -12.09 -8.05
CA ALA A 245 -39.13 -13.01 -9.13
C ALA A 245 -40.20 -14.04 -8.71
N GLY A 246 -40.19 -14.45 -7.42
CA GLY A 246 -41.21 -15.38 -6.86
C GLY A 246 -42.58 -14.75 -6.59
N MET A 247 -42.70 -13.41 -6.62
CA MET A 247 -43.97 -12.68 -6.42
C MET A 247 -44.72 -12.35 -7.74
N ARG A 248 -44.22 -12.82 -8.90
CA ARG A 248 -44.81 -12.56 -10.21
C ARG A 248 -45.44 -13.80 -10.85
N LEU A 249 -45.97 -14.72 -10.03
CA LEU A 249 -46.81 -15.84 -10.49
C LEU A 249 -48.21 -15.74 -9.92
#